data_b09d9720ca3bbcf916834fa17fe2ab51
#
_entry.id   b09d9720ca3bbcf916834fa17fe2ab51
#
_cell.length_a   1.000
_cell.length_b   1.000
_cell.length_c   1.000
_cell.angle_alpha   90.00
_cell.angle_beta   90.00
_cell.angle_gamma   90.00
#
_symmetry.space_group_name_H-M   'P 1'
#
loop_
_entity.id
_entity.type
_entity.pdbx_description
1 polymer ?
#
loop_
_entity_poly.entity_id
_entity_poly.type
_entity_poly.pdbx_seq_one_letter_code
_entity_poly.pdbx_strand_id
1 'polypeptide(L)'
;MSIMLTGSVKERRHASTMNIDRLSTLDMLKVIHQEDALISAAISPCLTTIARVVDNAAATLSHGGRLVIVGAGPSGRVAKQVADDYAPGKTPVMAVTAQEGEGSYERGVSDLQAIKFGEHDMMLAVTVSGKTPWVWGRSEERRVGKECLRLCR
;
A
#
# COMPACT_ATOMS: atom_id res chain seq x y z
N MET A 1 -16.02 19.69 -12.70
CA MET A 1 -15.42 20.50 -11.62
C MET A 1 -14.09 19.85 -11.27
N SER A 2 -12.99 20.38 -11.82
CA SER A 2 -11.65 19.80 -11.68
C SER A 2 -11.07 20.20 -10.33
N ILE A 3 -10.95 19.25 -9.40
CA ILE A 3 -10.26 19.48 -8.13
C ILE A 3 -8.77 19.44 -8.43
N MET A 4 -8.17 20.60 -8.61
CA MET A 4 -6.72 20.74 -8.60
C MET A 4 -6.22 20.40 -7.18
N LEU A 5 -5.69 19.19 -6.99
CA LEU A 5 -4.95 18.83 -5.80
C LEU A 5 -3.58 19.51 -5.87
N THR A 6 -3.49 20.71 -5.33
CA THR A 6 -2.24 21.43 -5.17
C THR A 6 -1.37 20.74 -4.11
N GLY A 7 -0.28 20.14 -4.54
CA GLY A 7 0.73 19.51 -3.69
C GLY A 7 0.38 18.10 -3.18
N SER A 8 1.39 17.26 -2.96
CA SER A 8 1.24 15.97 -2.30
C SER A 8 0.95 16.18 -0.81
N VAL A 9 0.05 15.39 -0.24
CA VAL A 9 -0.30 15.46 1.21
C VAL A 9 0.96 15.34 2.08
N LYS A 10 1.91 14.50 1.67
CA LYS A 10 3.20 14.31 2.37
C LYS A 10 4.13 15.53 2.36
N GLU A 11 3.88 16.50 1.48
CA GLU A 11 4.70 17.71 1.35
C GLU A 11 4.10 18.90 2.10
N ARG A 12 2.89 18.74 2.65
CA ARG A 12 2.24 19.81 3.44
C ARG A 12 2.80 19.79 4.86
N ARG A 13 3.18 20.97 5.35
CA ARG A 13 3.52 21.12 6.77
C ARG A 13 2.26 20.88 7.60
N HIS A 14 2.39 20.06 8.63
CA HIS A 14 1.29 19.79 9.55
C HIS A 14 1.14 20.97 10.54
N ALA A 15 -0.09 21.44 10.75
CA ALA A 15 -0.32 22.63 11.56
C ALA A 15 0.18 22.50 13.01
N SER A 16 -0.03 21.34 13.63
CA SER A 16 0.40 21.07 15.01
C SER A 16 1.92 20.90 15.16
N THR A 17 2.67 20.71 14.06
CA THR A 17 4.13 20.50 14.09
C THR A 17 4.93 21.67 13.52
N MET A 18 4.30 22.80 13.21
CA MET A 18 4.96 23.97 12.59
C MET A 18 6.15 24.50 13.40
N ASN A 19 6.09 24.41 14.72
CA ASN A 19 7.13 24.90 15.64
C ASN A 19 7.66 23.78 16.56
N ILE A 20 7.63 22.53 16.09
CA ILE A 20 8.00 21.36 16.89
C ILE A 20 9.45 21.42 17.41
N ASP A 21 10.33 22.08 16.65
CA ASP A 21 11.74 22.32 16.97
C ASP A 21 11.95 23.28 18.16
N ARG A 22 10.91 24.03 18.55
CA ARG A 22 10.93 25.00 19.66
C ARG A 22 10.26 24.48 20.93
N LEU A 23 9.66 23.31 20.88
CA LEU A 23 8.96 22.71 22.01
C LEU A 23 9.98 22.05 22.97
N SER A 24 9.58 21.93 24.24
CA SER A 24 10.27 21.04 25.15
C SER A 24 10.16 19.59 24.65
N THR A 25 11.10 18.72 25.02
CA THR A 25 11.06 17.30 24.64
C THR A 25 9.72 16.67 25.01
N LEU A 26 9.19 16.94 26.19
CA LEU A 26 7.91 16.41 26.63
C LEU A 26 6.75 16.91 25.78
N ASP A 27 6.71 18.17 25.42
CA ASP A 27 5.62 18.73 24.61
C ASP A 27 5.72 18.27 23.15
N MET A 28 6.92 18.11 22.61
CA MET A 28 7.14 17.48 21.32
C MET A 28 6.58 16.04 21.30
N LEU A 29 6.88 15.25 22.32
CA LEU A 29 6.37 13.88 22.44
C LEU A 29 4.85 13.82 22.57
N LYS A 30 4.25 14.77 23.31
CA LYS A 30 2.78 14.88 23.41
C LYS A 30 2.14 15.17 22.05
N VAL A 31 2.71 16.09 21.26
CA VAL A 31 2.21 16.40 19.91
C VAL A 31 2.26 15.16 19.02
N ILE A 32 3.39 14.46 18.99
CA ILE A 32 3.53 13.22 18.22
C ILE A 32 2.50 12.18 18.66
N HIS A 33 2.39 11.95 19.96
CA HIS A 33 1.44 10.98 20.52
C HIS A 33 -0.03 11.31 20.21
N GLN A 34 -0.40 12.58 20.21
CA GLN A 34 -1.74 13.02 19.83
C GLN A 34 -2.05 12.72 18.36
N GLU A 35 -1.10 12.95 17.46
CA GLU A 35 -1.27 12.63 16.04
C GLU A 35 -1.35 11.11 15.81
N ASP A 36 -0.54 10.32 16.50
CA ASP A 36 -0.58 8.85 16.43
C ASP A 36 -1.96 8.30 16.88
N ALA A 37 -2.59 8.92 17.86
CA ALA A 37 -3.92 8.54 18.34
C ALA A 37 -5.02 8.68 17.26
N LEU A 38 -4.82 9.56 16.26
CA LEU A 38 -5.78 9.75 15.16
C LEU A 38 -5.76 8.59 14.14
N ILE A 39 -4.70 7.78 14.11
CA ILE A 39 -4.54 6.67 13.16
C ILE A 39 -5.67 5.66 13.34
N SER A 40 -5.96 5.26 14.58
CA SER A 40 -7.03 4.30 14.87
C SER A 40 -8.41 4.81 14.43
N ALA A 41 -8.69 6.10 14.68
CA ALA A 41 -9.93 6.73 14.25
C ALA A 41 -10.06 6.79 12.72
N ALA A 42 -8.94 7.02 12.00
CA ALA A 42 -8.92 7.04 10.55
C ALA A 42 -9.12 5.64 9.93
N ILE A 43 -8.67 4.57 10.59
CA ILE A 43 -8.83 3.18 10.14
C ILE A 43 -10.26 2.67 10.37
N SER A 44 -10.91 3.07 11.47
CA SER A 44 -12.21 2.56 11.88
C SER A 44 -13.28 2.53 10.75
N PRO A 45 -13.48 3.58 9.96
CA PRO A 45 -14.45 3.56 8.85
C PRO A 45 -14.06 2.61 7.71
N CYS A 46 -12.80 2.16 7.66
CA CYS A 46 -12.29 1.27 6.62
C CYS A 46 -12.40 -0.22 6.97
N LEU A 47 -12.77 -0.57 8.22
CA LEU A 47 -12.73 -1.95 8.73
C LEU A 47 -13.54 -2.92 7.88
N THR A 48 -14.73 -2.54 7.42
CA THR A 48 -15.55 -3.40 6.54
C THR A 48 -14.83 -3.71 5.22
N THR A 49 -14.15 -2.73 4.64
CA THR A 49 -13.38 -2.93 3.40
C THR A 49 -12.14 -3.78 3.66
N ILE A 50 -11.47 -3.56 4.79
CA ILE A 50 -10.33 -4.38 5.21
C ILE A 50 -10.75 -5.84 5.39
N ALA A 51 -11.88 -6.09 6.07
CA ALA A 51 -12.42 -7.44 6.24
C ALA A 51 -12.64 -8.13 4.89
N ARG A 52 -13.29 -7.47 3.92
CA ARG A 52 -13.45 -8.02 2.56
C ARG A 52 -12.13 -8.36 1.88
N VAL A 53 -11.08 -7.54 2.06
CA VAL A 53 -9.75 -7.83 1.52
C VAL A 53 -9.16 -9.07 2.18
N VAL A 54 -9.30 -9.20 3.49
CA VAL A 54 -8.82 -10.37 4.24
C VAL A 54 -9.55 -11.64 3.79
N ASP A 55 -10.88 -11.60 3.68
CA ASP A 55 -11.69 -12.73 3.23
C ASP A 55 -11.32 -13.16 1.80
N ASN A 56 -11.12 -12.20 0.90
CA ASN A 56 -10.69 -12.49 -0.48
C ASN A 56 -9.27 -13.08 -0.52
N ALA A 57 -8.35 -12.58 0.30
CA ALA A 57 -7.01 -13.14 0.38
C ALA A 57 -7.04 -14.59 0.90
N ALA A 58 -7.81 -14.85 1.96
CA ALA A 58 -7.99 -16.19 2.52
C ALA A 58 -8.62 -17.14 1.48
N ALA A 59 -9.65 -16.71 0.77
CA ALA A 59 -10.27 -17.49 -0.30
C ALA A 59 -9.30 -17.77 -1.44
N THR A 60 -8.52 -16.78 -1.87
CA THR A 60 -7.48 -16.95 -2.90
C THR A 60 -6.48 -18.05 -2.50
N LEU A 61 -5.96 -17.97 -1.28
CA LEU A 61 -4.98 -18.94 -0.78
C LEU A 61 -5.58 -20.35 -0.63
N SER A 62 -6.82 -20.46 -0.15
CA SER A 62 -7.51 -21.76 0.03
C SER A 62 -7.83 -22.45 -1.29
N HIS A 63 -7.99 -21.70 -2.38
CA HIS A 63 -8.20 -22.25 -3.72
C HIS A 63 -6.90 -22.46 -4.52
N GLY A 64 -5.75 -22.39 -3.86
CA GLY A 64 -4.45 -22.63 -4.48
C GLY A 64 -3.88 -21.46 -5.30
N GLY A 65 -4.49 -20.29 -5.22
CA GLY A 65 -3.95 -19.04 -5.78
C GLY A 65 -2.85 -18.43 -4.91
N ARG A 66 -2.22 -17.38 -5.40
CA ARG A 66 -1.15 -16.68 -4.69
C ARG A 66 -1.60 -15.28 -4.26
N LEU A 67 -1.08 -14.82 -3.11
CA LEU A 67 -1.16 -13.43 -2.70
C LEU A 67 0.14 -12.72 -3.08
N VAL A 68 0.06 -11.79 -4.01
CA VAL A 68 1.20 -11.00 -4.49
C VAL A 68 1.12 -9.60 -3.91
N ILE A 69 2.03 -9.28 -2.97
CA ILE A 69 2.08 -7.97 -2.33
C ILE A 69 3.06 -7.10 -3.08
N VAL A 70 2.61 -5.95 -3.54
CA VAL A 70 3.43 -5.04 -4.36
C VAL A 70 3.62 -3.70 -3.68
N GLY A 71 4.83 -3.17 -3.74
CA GLY A 71 5.16 -1.86 -3.18
C GLY A 71 6.51 -1.34 -3.66
N ALA A 72 6.68 -0.02 -3.68
CA ALA A 72 7.94 0.62 -4.04
C ALA A 72 8.58 1.29 -2.83
N GLY A 73 9.91 1.31 -2.75
CA GLY A 73 10.67 1.94 -1.68
C GLY A 73 10.29 1.40 -0.28
N PRO A 74 9.96 2.28 0.68
CA PRO A 74 9.53 1.87 2.02
C PRO A 74 8.33 0.92 2.02
N SER A 75 7.34 1.15 1.14
CA SER A 75 6.18 0.27 0.98
C SER A 75 6.58 -1.12 0.46
N GLY A 76 7.63 -1.20 -0.38
CA GLY A 76 8.20 -2.46 -0.84
C GLY A 76 8.87 -3.25 0.30
N ARG A 77 9.53 -2.56 1.23
CA ARG A 77 10.09 -3.22 2.42
C ARG A 77 9.01 -3.85 3.29
N VAL A 78 7.90 -3.16 3.51
CA VAL A 78 6.73 -3.70 4.24
C VAL A 78 6.16 -4.92 3.49
N ALA A 79 5.97 -4.82 2.18
CA ALA A 79 5.48 -5.93 1.36
C ALA A 79 6.38 -7.17 1.49
N LYS A 80 7.69 -6.97 1.41
CA LYS A 80 8.67 -8.06 1.56
C LYS A 80 8.63 -8.67 2.95
N GLN A 81 8.60 -7.86 4.01
CA GLN A 81 8.54 -8.36 5.38
C GLN A 81 7.30 -9.22 5.61
N VAL A 82 6.13 -8.76 5.19
CA VAL A 82 4.88 -9.54 5.33
C VAL A 82 4.96 -10.88 4.60
N ALA A 83 5.53 -10.91 3.39
CA ALA A 83 5.70 -12.15 2.66
C ALA A 83 6.69 -13.10 3.35
N ASP A 84 7.80 -12.58 3.85
CA ASP A 84 8.81 -13.35 4.57
C ASP A 84 8.28 -13.90 5.92
N ASP A 85 7.49 -13.10 6.65
CA ASP A 85 6.89 -13.49 7.93
C ASP A 85 5.82 -14.58 7.75
N TYR A 86 5.06 -14.55 6.64
CA TYR A 86 4.04 -15.57 6.37
C TYR A 86 4.64 -16.93 5.99
N ALA A 87 5.60 -16.96 5.05
CA ALA A 87 6.24 -18.20 4.62
C ALA A 87 7.59 -17.91 3.96
N PRO A 88 8.70 -17.88 4.73
CA PRO A 88 10.01 -17.59 4.19
C PRO A 88 10.37 -18.48 3.01
N GLY A 89 10.59 -17.85 1.84
CA GLY A 89 11.01 -18.56 0.63
C GLY A 89 9.96 -19.47 -0.02
N LYS A 90 8.68 -19.36 0.35
CA LYS A 90 7.60 -20.19 -0.21
C LYS A 90 6.48 -19.36 -0.83
N THR A 91 6.02 -19.78 -2.01
CA THR A 91 4.67 -19.50 -2.49
C THR A 91 3.67 -20.19 -1.54
N PRO A 92 2.53 -19.61 -1.14
CA PRO A 92 1.70 -18.76 -1.99
C PRO A 92 1.72 -17.25 -1.67
N VAL A 93 2.51 -16.76 -0.74
CA VAL A 93 2.62 -15.31 -0.49
C VAL A 93 3.98 -14.82 -0.94
N MET A 94 3.99 -13.81 -1.79
CA MET A 94 5.23 -13.25 -2.34
C MET A 94 5.17 -11.74 -2.45
N ALA A 95 6.33 -11.10 -2.33
CA ALA A 95 6.47 -9.67 -2.57
C ALA A 95 7.10 -9.41 -3.93
N VAL A 96 6.59 -8.40 -4.63
CA VAL A 96 7.25 -7.82 -5.80
C VAL A 96 7.48 -6.34 -5.54
N THR A 97 8.74 -5.93 -5.56
CA THR A 97 9.16 -4.61 -5.10
C THR A 97 9.94 -3.87 -6.16
N ALA A 98 9.85 -2.54 -6.15
CA ALA A 98 10.75 -1.65 -6.89
C ALA A 98 11.44 -0.69 -5.92
N GLN A 99 12.62 -0.19 -6.30
CA GLN A 99 13.26 0.87 -5.56
C GLN A 99 12.53 2.20 -5.74
N GLU A 100 12.69 3.13 -4.80
CA GLU A 100 12.09 4.46 -4.91
C GLU A 100 12.67 5.19 -6.12
N GLY A 101 11.80 5.69 -6.99
CA GLY A 101 12.21 6.36 -8.24
C GLY A 101 12.46 5.44 -9.45
N GLU A 102 12.53 4.13 -9.29
CA GLU A 102 12.84 3.18 -10.37
C GLU A 102 11.63 2.57 -11.08
N GLY A 103 10.43 3.08 -10.89
CA GLY A 103 9.26 2.38 -11.39
C GLY A 103 8.48 3.14 -12.44
N SER A 104 8.74 2.89 -13.72
CA SER A 104 7.79 3.27 -14.77
C SER A 104 6.56 2.34 -14.76
N TYR A 105 5.49 2.80 -15.37
CA TYR A 105 4.27 2.03 -15.59
C TYR A 105 4.57 0.70 -16.32
N GLU A 106 5.33 0.78 -17.41
CA GLU A 106 5.70 -0.35 -18.27
C GLU A 106 6.50 -1.41 -17.50
N ARG A 107 7.41 -0.97 -16.63
CA ARG A 107 8.15 -1.89 -15.77
C ARG A 107 7.23 -2.60 -14.78
N GLY A 108 6.21 -1.90 -14.25
CA GLY A 108 5.21 -2.52 -13.41
C GLY A 108 4.47 -3.67 -14.11
N VAL A 109 4.08 -3.47 -15.36
CA VAL A 109 3.44 -4.50 -16.21
C VAL A 109 4.40 -5.68 -16.43
N SER A 110 5.62 -5.41 -16.87
CA SER A 110 6.62 -6.43 -17.17
C SER A 110 6.98 -7.29 -15.96
N ASP A 111 7.07 -6.71 -14.76
CA ASP A 111 7.35 -7.44 -13.53
C ASP A 111 6.21 -8.40 -13.12
N LEU A 112 4.93 -8.05 -13.41
CA LEU A 112 3.80 -8.97 -13.22
C LEU A 112 3.82 -10.12 -14.22
N GLN A 113 4.14 -9.83 -15.47
CA GLN A 113 4.27 -10.85 -16.51
C GLN A 113 5.39 -11.84 -16.16
N ALA A 114 6.51 -11.33 -15.64
CA ALA A 114 7.65 -12.16 -15.24
C ALA A 114 7.29 -13.20 -14.16
N ILE A 115 6.41 -12.86 -13.23
CA ILE A 115 5.93 -13.81 -12.21
C ILE A 115 4.76 -14.67 -12.67
N LYS A 116 4.33 -14.54 -13.94
CA LYS A 116 3.17 -15.24 -14.52
C LYS A 116 1.93 -15.07 -13.64
N PHE A 117 1.60 -13.80 -13.32
CA PHE A 117 0.44 -13.50 -12.51
C PHE A 117 -0.84 -13.95 -13.24
N GLY A 118 -1.65 -14.79 -12.61
CA GLY A 118 -2.80 -15.45 -13.21
C GLY A 118 -4.16 -15.03 -12.63
N GLU A 119 -5.22 -15.61 -13.17
CA GLU A 119 -6.61 -15.32 -12.77
C GLU A 119 -6.95 -15.79 -11.34
N HIS A 120 -6.21 -16.76 -10.83
CA HIS A 120 -6.38 -17.27 -9.47
C HIS A 120 -5.57 -16.50 -8.43
N ASP A 121 -4.72 -15.57 -8.86
CA ASP A 121 -3.88 -14.78 -7.95
C ASP A 121 -4.58 -13.51 -7.49
N MET A 122 -4.30 -13.09 -6.27
CA MET A 122 -4.71 -11.80 -5.74
C MET A 122 -3.52 -10.86 -5.60
N MET A 123 -3.67 -9.61 -6.02
CA MET A 123 -2.67 -8.57 -5.80
C MET A 123 -3.11 -7.62 -4.69
N LEU A 124 -2.20 -7.36 -3.75
CA LEU A 124 -2.33 -6.33 -2.73
C LEU A 124 -1.28 -5.24 -2.96
N ALA A 125 -1.71 -4.06 -3.35
CA ALA A 125 -0.83 -2.92 -3.59
C ALA A 125 -0.70 -2.05 -2.34
N VAL A 126 0.55 -1.85 -1.87
CA VAL A 126 0.88 -0.97 -0.75
C VAL A 126 1.52 0.30 -1.28
N THR A 127 0.90 1.44 -1.03
CA THR A 127 1.42 2.75 -1.46
C THR A 127 0.92 3.86 -0.54
N VAL A 128 1.81 4.77 -0.14
CA VAL A 128 1.46 5.92 0.70
C VAL A 128 0.75 7.01 -0.11
N SER A 129 1.26 7.30 -1.30
CA SER A 129 0.74 8.40 -2.13
C SER A 129 -0.48 7.99 -2.97
N GLY A 130 -0.70 6.71 -3.20
CA GLY A 130 -1.67 6.19 -4.17
C GLY A 130 -1.37 6.58 -5.62
N LYS A 131 -0.20 7.15 -5.91
CA LYS A 131 0.15 7.72 -7.23
C LYS A 131 1.41 7.12 -7.85
N THR A 132 1.98 6.07 -7.28
CA THR A 132 3.20 5.44 -7.78
C THR A 132 2.96 4.81 -9.15
N PRO A 133 3.57 5.30 -10.26
CA PRO A 133 3.26 4.81 -11.62
C PRO A 133 3.47 3.31 -11.78
N TRP A 134 4.54 2.80 -11.21
CA TRP A 134 4.85 1.37 -11.19
C TRP A 134 3.76 0.51 -10.54
N VAL A 135 3.13 0.99 -9.46
CA VAL A 135 1.99 0.31 -8.82
C VAL A 135 0.74 0.38 -9.70
N TRP A 136 0.54 1.50 -10.40
CA TRP A 136 -0.58 1.67 -11.33
C TRP A 136 -0.47 0.77 -12.56
N GLY A 137 0.72 0.64 -13.15
CA GLY A 137 0.96 -0.25 -14.28
C GLY A 137 0.53 -1.69 -14.00
N ARG A 138 0.65 -2.11 -12.75
CA ARG A 138 0.20 -3.44 -12.30
C ARG A 138 -1.31 -3.54 -12.12
N SER A 139 -1.99 -2.44 -11.77
CA SER A 139 -3.43 -2.46 -11.48
C SER A 139 -4.30 -2.35 -12.72
N GLU A 140 -3.82 -1.76 -13.81
CA GLU A 140 -4.63 -1.56 -15.03
C GLU A 140 -4.69 -2.78 -15.94
N GLU A 141 -3.63 -3.57 -16.00
CA GLU A 141 -3.65 -4.82 -16.77
C GLU A 141 -4.70 -5.83 -16.24
N ARG A 142 -5.16 -5.65 -15.00
CA ARG A 142 -6.19 -6.46 -14.35
C ARG A 142 -7.60 -5.90 -14.36
N ARG A 143 -7.85 -4.71 -14.87
CA ARG A 143 -9.20 -4.12 -14.94
C ARG A 143 -10.15 -4.84 -15.89
N VAL A 144 -9.64 -5.77 -16.66
CA VAL A 144 -10.49 -6.64 -17.48
C VAL A 144 -11.07 -7.76 -16.59
N GLY A 145 -12.06 -7.41 -15.77
CA GLY A 145 -12.96 -8.40 -15.17
C GLY A 145 -12.99 -8.57 -13.64
N LYS A 146 -12.27 -7.79 -12.81
CA LYS A 146 -12.37 -7.88 -11.34
C LYS A 146 -12.37 -6.51 -10.65
N GLU A 147 -13.17 -6.39 -9.59
CA GLU A 147 -13.31 -5.17 -8.80
C GLU A 147 -12.01 -4.79 -8.09
N CYS A 148 -11.51 -3.58 -8.32
CA CYS A 148 -10.41 -2.99 -7.58
C CYS A 148 -10.96 -2.33 -6.31
N LEU A 149 -10.69 -2.90 -5.14
CA LEU A 149 -11.03 -2.29 -3.86
C LEU A 149 -9.96 -1.25 -3.51
N ARG A 150 -10.31 0.04 -3.59
CA ARG A 150 -9.49 1.13 -3.03
C ARG A 150 -9.76 1.23 -1.52
N LEU A 151 -8.75 0.92 -0.72
CA LEU A 151 -8.71 1.21 0.70
C LEU A 151 -8.12 2.59 0.92
N CYS A 152 -8.85 3.45 1.59
CA CYS A 152 -8.49 4.76 2.15
C CYS A 152 -7.81 5.77 1.20
N ARG A 153 -8.49 6.89 1.02
CA ARG A 153 -7.91 8.19 0.66
C ARG A 153 -7.85 9.08 1.88
#